data_52aef445132e1c19d867b6731901be54
#
_entry.id   52aef445132e1c19d867b6731901be54
#
_cell.length_a   1.000
_cell.length_b   1.000
_cell.length_c   1.000
_cell.angle_alpha   90.00
_cell.angle_beta   90.00
_cell.angle_gamma   90.00
#
_symmetry.space_group_name_H-M   'P 1'
#
loop_
_entity.id
_entity.type
_entity.pdbx_description
1 polymer ?
#
loop_
_entity_poly.entity_id
_entity_poly.type
_entity_poly.pdbx_seq_one_letter_code
_entity_poly.pdbx_strand_id
1 'polypeptide(L)'
;MAKDWLEGIEDEYDVVVVGSGLGGLTGANYLAKNGHKVLLLEHHYQFGGLATWFKRPGGHIFDISLHGFPYGMVKSCRKYWPKEIADSIHQLKDGRFINPQMNVWTSFDREDFTNILVNDFKVDREKVEAFYTHLRQMNFYDDNTQTTGEMFEEFFPGRSDVHRLLMEPISYANGSHVDDPAITYGIVFSNFMSKGVFTFQGGTDTLIKKMVAELKNNGCEVRKCALVEGVDVDDKKVVGIRVRSQNTGEEEFPVRSIKCKAVLSNANVRNTIEYLVGENKFSEDFVAEAKAVRNNTSSCQVYMGIKKGETIPNIGDLVFTSKAAEYSIGELTSIKTSSHTFSVYYPETRPHLSQDRYTVVASLNAQWDEWNDLSEEEYQAEKARMCEECVSSLESFIPGVRDKIDHIEAATPRTVNYYTKSMQGTSFGTKFEGLKVSMELSDQIEGLYHAGSVGIIMSGWLGTMNYGVITANKMDKWLYEKAKAV
;
A
#
# COMPACT_ATOMS: atom_id res chain seq x y z
N MET A 1 -28.91 -7.18 21.04
CA MET A 1 -27.91 -8.26 21.18
C MET A 1 -26.74 -7.92 20.28
N ALA A 2 -25.54 -8.04 20.78
CA ALA A 2 -24.31 -7.88 20.00
C ALA A 2 -24.28 -8.93 18.86
N LYS A 3 -23.75 -8.57 17.71
CA LYS A 3 -23.67 -9.47 16.57
C LYS A 3 -22.40 -10.31 16.66
N ASP A 4 -22.53 -11.63 16.69
CA ASP A 4 -21.40 -12.53 16.49
C ASP A 4 -21.08 -12.63 14.98
N TRP A 5 -19.97 -12.06 14.57
CA TRP A 5 -19.51 -12.07 13.18
C TRP A 5 -18.93 -13.42 12.73
N LEU A 6 -18.71 -14.34 13.68
CA LEU A 6 -18.23 -15.71 13.46
C LEU A 6 -19.36 -16.74 13.50
N GLU A 7 -20.62 -16.31 13.62
CA GLU A 7 -21.78 -17.22 13.59
C GLU A 7 -21.80 -18.01 12.25
N GLY A 8 -21.95 -19.33 12.36
CA GLY A 8 -22.07 -20.22 11.21
C GLY A 8 -20.78 -20.52 10.44
N ILE A 9 -19.59 -20.12 10.96
CA ILE A 9 -18.33 -20.60 10.38
C ILE A 9 -18.11 -22.08 10.73
N GLU A 10 -17.38 -22.77 9.88
CA GLU A 10 -17.00 -24.16 10.12
C GLU A 10 -15.79 -24.28 11.05
N ASP A 11 -15.57 -25.46 11.62
CA ASP A 11 -14.46 -25.70 12.57
C ASP A 11 -13.15 -26.05 11.88
N GLU A 12 -13.17 -26.29 10.56
CA GLU A 12 -11.99 -26.72 9.80
C GLU A 12 -12.00 -26.19 8.36
N TYR A 13 -10.81 -25.70 7.93
CA TYR A 13 -10.52 -25.22 6.59
C TYR A 13 -9.19 -25.76 6.08
N ASP A 14 -8.96 -25.74 4.76
CA ASP A 14 -7.64 -26.01 4.22
C ASP A 14 -6.70 -24.84 4.53
N VAL A 15 -7.18 -23.61 4.31
CA VAL A 15 -6.42 -22.39 4.49
C VAL A 15 -7.20 -21.34 5.25
N VAL A 16 -6.55 -20.70 6.22
CA VAL A 16 -7.03 -19.44 6.82
C VAL A 16 -6.15 -18.29 6.32
N VAL A 17 -6.78 -17.25 5.81
CA VAL A 17 -6.12 -16.00 5.40
C VAL A 17 -6.38 -14.94 6.46
N VAL A 18 -5.31 -14.39 7.04
CA VAL A 18 -5.37 -13.37 8.10
C VAL A 18 -5.16 -11.98 7.51
N GLY A 19 -6.22 -11.20 7.45
CA GLY A 19 -6.23 -9.85 6.90
C GLY A 19 -6.67 -9.80 5.44
N SER A 20 -7.44 -8.78 5.10
CA SER A 20 -8.05 -8.57 3.78
C SER A 20 -7.41 -7.43 2.99
N GLY A 21 -6.16 -7.06 3.25
CA GLY A 21 -5.39 -6.22 2.34
C GLY A 21 -5.27 -6.86 0.95
N LEU A 22 -4.80 -6.15 -0.06
CA LEU A 22 -4.77 -6.64 -1.44
C LEU A 22 -4.05 -7.98 -1.61
N GLY A 23 -2.98 -8.22 -0.83
CA GLY A 23 -2.28 -9.51 -0.83
C GLY A 23 -3.15 -10.64 -0.30
N GLY A 24 -3.85 -10.41 0.82
CA GLY A 24 -4.78 -11.38 1.41
C GLY A 24 -5.98 -11.68 0.52
N LEU A 25 -6.63 -10.62 -0.03
CA LEU A 25 -7.75 -10.79 -0.97
C LEU A 25 -7.33 -11.58 -2.20
N THR A 26 -6.17 -11.25 -2.78
CA THR A 26 -5.72 -11.91 -4.02
C THR A 26 -5.24 -13.33 -3.77
N GLY A 27 -4.53 -13.55 -2.66
CA GLY A 27 -4.12 -14.90 -2.25
C GLY A 27 -5.31 -15.80 -1.95
N ALA A 28 -6.30 -15.30 -1.19
CA ALA A 28 -7.53 -16.03 -0.90
C ALA A 28 -8.30 -16.39 -2.18
N ASN A 29 -8.43 -15.42 -3.11
CA ASN A 29 -9.10 -15.65 -4.39
C ASN A 29 -8.39 -16.73 -5.23
N TYR A 30 -7.06 -16.67 -5.29
CA TYR A 30 -6.26 -17.66 -6.02
C TYR A 30 -6.45 -19.06 -5.45
N LEU A 31 -6.37 -19.22 -4.12
CA LEU A 31 -6.52 -20.51 -3.45
C LEU A 31 -7.95 -21.07 -3.58
N ALA A 32 -8.97 -20.22 -3.43
CA ALA A 32 -10.35 -20.63 -3.60
C ALA A 32 -10.65 -21.10 -5.03
N LYS A 33 -10.14 -20.39 -6.06
CA LYS A 33 -10.25 -20.79 -7.47
C LYS A 33 -9.60 -22.14 -7.76
N ASN A 34 -8.57 -22.51 -7.01
CA ASN A 34 -7.90 -23.81 -7.12
C ASN A 34 -8.57 -24.93 -6.28
N GLY A 35 -9.74 -24.65 -5.70
CA GLY A 35 -10.58 -25.64 -5.03
C GLY A 35 -10.27 -25.86 -3.56
N HIS A 36 -9.44 -25.05 -2.93
CA HIS A 36 -9.18 -25.13 -1.49
C HIS A 36 -10.33 -24.51 -0.70
N LYS A 37 -10.66 -25.08 0.45
CA LYS A 37 -11.62 -24.53 1.41
C LYS A 37 -10.94 -23.40 2.19
N VAL A 38 -11.26 -22.16 1.83
CA VAL A 38 -10.58 -20.95 2.33
C VAL A 38 -11.49 -20.13 3.23
N LEU A 39 -10.96 -19.73 4.39
CA LEU A 39 -11.56 -18.73 5.29
C LEU A 39 -10.71 -17.47 5.31
N LEU A 40 -11.24 -16.32 4.94
CA LEU A 40 -10.61 -15.02 5.08
C LEU A 40 -11.20 -14.26 6.28
N LEU A 41 -10.33 -13.85 7.20
CA LEU A 41 -10.66 -13.13 8.42
C LEU A 41 -10.08 -11.72 8.41
N GLU A 42 -10.93 -10.73 8.64
CA GLU A 42 -10.57 -9.31 8.71
C GLU A 42 -11.00 -8.74 10.06
N HIS A 43 -10.06 -8.12 10.78
CA HIS A 43 -10.39 -7.52 12.08
C HIS A 43 -11.22 -6.24 11.96
N HIS A 44 -11.05 -5.49 10.88
CA HIS A 44 -11.76 -4.24 10.64
C HIS A 44 -13.21 -4.47 10.18
N TYR A 45 -14.06 -3.45 10.32
CA TYR A 45 -15.43 -3.51 9.83
C TYR A 45 -15.57 -3.38 8.31
N GLN A 46 -14.47 -3.06 7.59
CA GLN A 46 -14.38 -3.04 6.14
C GLN A 46 -13.22 -3.89 5.65
N PHE A 47 -13.39 -4.49 4.46
CA PHE A 47 -12.33 -5.20 3.77
C PHE A 47 -11.43 -4.23 2.99
N GLY A 48 -10.22 -4.68 2.61
CA GLY A 48 -9.32 -3.97 1.71
C GLY A 48 -8.01 -3.46 2.35
N GLY A 49 -7.88 -3.51 3.67
CA GLY A 49 -6.71 -2.94 4.35
C GLY A 49 -6.58 -1.44 4.05
N LEU A 50 -5.41 -0.97 3.59
CA LEU A 50 -5.23 0.43 3.15
C LEU A 50 -5.86 0.72 1.78
N ALA A 51 -6.25 -0.30 1.00
CA ALA A 51 -6.98 -0.12 -0.26
C ALA A 51 -8.51 0.02 -0.04
N THR A 52 -8.94 0.51 1.11
CA THR A 52 -10.35 0.70 1.47
C THR A 52 -10.78 2.16 1.39
N TRP A 53 -11.96 2.45 1.88
CA TRP A 53 -12.59 3.78 1.86
C TRP A 53 -13.24 4.08 3.21
N PHE A 54 -13.66 5.32 3.39
CA PHE A 54 -14.53 5.68 4.49
C PHE A 54 -15.54 6.76 4.08
N LYS A 55 -16.65 6.85 4.83
CA LYS A 55 -17.72 7.82 4.60
C LYS A 55 -17.75 8.87 5.69
N ARG A 56 -18.16 10.08 5.31
CA ARG A 56 -18.35 11.18 6.25
C ARG A 56 -19.70 11.88 6.03
N PRO A 57 -20.18 12.66 7.03
CA PRO A 57 -21.34 13.52 6.88
C PRO A 57 -21.22 14.40 5.65
N GLY A 58 -22.36 14.78 5.05
CA GLY A 58 -22.35 15.50 3.78
C GLY A 58 -22.28 14.59 2.55
N GLY A 59 -22.09 13.27 2.73
CA GLY A 59 -22.07 12.27 1.65
C GLY A 59 -20.70 12.12 1.00
N HIS A 60 -19.63 12.57 1.66
CA HIS A 60 -18.27 12.32 1.19
C HIS A 60 -17.88 10.87 1.36
N ILE A 61 -17.24 10.32 0.32
CA ILE A 61 -16.55 9.03 0.32
C ILE A 61 -15.12 9.28 -0.10
N PHE A 62 -14.19 8.93 0.78
CA PHE A 62 -12.77 9.09 0.52
C PHE A 62 -12.12 7.73 0.30
N ASP A 63 -11.38 7.61 -0.78
CA ASP A 63 -10.44 6.52 -1.01
C ASP A 63 -9.18 6.76 -0.17
N ILE A 64 -8.75 5.76 0.61
CA ILE A 64 -7.63 5.95 1.56
C ILE A 64 -6.30 6.09 0.82
N SER A 65 -6.00 5.20 -0.12
CA SER A 65 -4.67 5.14 -0.76
C SER A 65 -4.71 4.99 -2.29
N LEU A 66 -5.84 5.26 -2.95
CA LEU A 66 -5.93 5.13 -4.40
C LEU A 66 -5.39 6.40 -5.08
N HIS A 67 -4.09 6.61 -5.05
CA HIS A 67 -3.46 7.73 -5.75
C HIS A 67 -3.19 7.39 -7.22
N GLY A 68 -2.61 6.23 -7.47
CA GLY A 68 -2.32 5.68 -8.79
C GLY A 68 -1.42 4.45 -8.67
N PHE A 69 -1.35 3.68 -9.74
CA PHE A 69 -0.52 2.46 -9.82
C PHE A 69 0.00 2.23 -11.25
N PRO A 70 1.09 1.43 -11.42
CA PRO A 70 1.67 1.20 -12.75
C PRO A 70 0.83 0.25 -13.59
N TYR A 71 1.07 0.25 -14.90
CA TYR A 71 0.37 -0.59 -15.91
C TYR A 71 0.35 -2.09 -15.59
N GLY A 72 1.33 -2.60 -14.83
CA GLY A 72 1.35 -3.98 -14.38
C GLY A 72 0.05 -4.43 -13.70
N MET A 73 -0.66 -3.51 -13.05
CA MET A 73 -1.96 -3.75 -12.42
C MET A 73 -3.03 -4.23 -13.40
N VAL A 74 -3.05 -3.69 -14.63
CA VAL A 74 -3.96 -4.13 -15.70
C VAL A 74 -3.74 -5.61 -16.02
N LYS A 75 -2.47 -6.02 -16.12
CA LYS A 75 -2.10 -7.42 -16.42
C LYS A 75 -2.52 -8.34 -15.27
N SER A 76 -2.25 -7.95 -14.03
CA SER A 76 -2.60 -8.73 -12.83
C SER A 76 -4.12 -8.85 -12.68
N CYS A 77 -4.87 -7.76 -12.88
CA CYS A 77 -6.32 -7.80 -12.81
C CYS A 77 -6.93 -8.68 -13.92
N ARG A 78 -6.43 -8.60 -15.16
CA ARG A 78 -6.89 -9.47 -16.26
C ARG A 78 -6.66 -10.95 -16.00
N LYS A 79 -5.61 -11.29 -15.28
CA LYS A 79 -5.24 -12.68 -15.03
C LYS A 79 -5.96 -13.28 -13.82
N TYR A 80 -6.16 -12.50 -12.77
CA TYR A 80 -6.57 -13.03 -11.47
C TYR A 80 -7.98 -12.62 -11.03
N TRP A 81 -8.53 -11.56 -11.63
CA TRP A 81 -9.82 -10.98 -11.25
C TRP A 81 -10.82 -10.98 -12.42
N PRO A 82 -12.13 -10.76 -12.16
CA PRO A 82 -13.10 -10.61 -13.23
C PRO A 82 -12.73 -9.50 -14.22
N LYS A 83 -13.07 -9.72 -15.49
CA LYS A 83 -12.77 -8.80 -16.61
C LYS A 83 -13.21 -7.37 -16.32
N GLU A 84 -14.37 -7.20 -15.69
CA GLU A 84 -14.94 -5.89 -15.35
C GLU A 84 -14.07 -5.05 -14.38
N ILE A 85 -13.23 -5.69 -13.54
CA ILE A 85 -12.25 -4.99 -12.70
C ILE A 85 -11.11 -4.48 -13.59
N ALA A 86 -10.59 -5.30 -14.48
CA ALA A 86 -9.53 -4.89 -15.39
C ALA A 86 -10.00 -3.81 -16.39
N ASP A 87 -11.23 -3.90 -16.86
CA ASP A 87 -11.83 -2.93 -17.79
C ASP A 87 -12.13 -1.57 -17.13
N SER A 88 -12.22 -1.51 -15.80
CA SER A 88 -12.39 -0.25 -15.06
C SER A 88 -11.09 0.52 -14.87
N ILE A 89 -9.94 -0.03 -15.28
CA ILE A 89 -8.64 0.63 -15.16
C ILE A 89 -8.41 1.55 -16.36
N HIS A 90 -8.07 2.81 -16.09
CA HIS A 90 -7.70 3.78 -17.10
C HIS A 90 -6.46 4.58 -16.70
N GLN A 91 -5.81 5.19 -17.69
CA GLN A 91 -4.60 5.98 -17.48
C GLN A 91 -4.92 7.37 -16.96
N LEU A 92 -4.18 7.82 -15.94
CA LEU A 92 -4.06 9.22 -15.56
C LEU A 92 -2.99 9.88 -16.44
N LYS A 93 -3.29 11.05 -17.00
CA LYS A 93 -2.40 11.72 -17.95
C LYS A 93 -1.82 13.03 -17.44
N ASP A 94 -2.43 13.59 -16.41
CA ASP A 94 -2.13 14.92 -15.93
C ASP A 94 -1.41 14.85 -14.57
N GLY A 95 -0.15 14.41 -14.59
CA GLY A 95 0.79 14.54 -13.48
C GLY A 95 1.51 15.89 -13.54
N ARG A 96 1.86 16.47 -12.39
CA ARG A 96 2.57 17.73 -12.33
C ARG A 96 3.57 17.76 -11.18
N PHE A 97 4.79 18.26 -11.45
CA PHE A 97 5.79 18.57 -10.43
C PHE A 97 5.94 20.08 -10.28
N ILE A 98 5.82 20.59 -9.06
CA ILE A 98 5.98 22.02 -8.75
C ILE A 98 6.83 22.16 -7.48
N ASN A 99 8.05 22.62 -7.66
CA ASN A 99 8.98 22.95 -6.57
C ASN A 99 10.00 24.00 -7.06
N PRO A 100 10.89 24.50 -6.22
CA PRO A 100 11.87 25.52 -6.63
C PRO A 100 12.79 25.14 -7.80
N GLN A 101 12.97 23.85 -8.07
CA GLN A 101 13.85 23.37 -9.15
C GLN A 101 13.09 23.08 -10.45
N MET A 102 11.75 22.89 -10.40
CA MET A 102 11.00 22.52 -11.59
C MET A 102 9.50 22.89 -11.50
N ASN A 103 8.90 23.09 -12.68
CA ASN A 103 7.45 23.19 -12.88
C ASN A 103 7.11 22.49 -14.19
N VAL A 104 6.85 21.19 -14.14
CA VAL A 104 6.68 20.35 -15.34
C VAL A 104 5.43 19.50 -15.25
N TRP A 105 4.78 19.29 -16.39
CA TRP A 105 3.67 18.36 -16.56
C TRP A 105 4.19 17.04 -17.13
N THR A 106 3.54 15.93 -16.78
CA THR A 106 3.94 14.61 -17.25
C THR A 106 2.77 13.63 -17.29
N SER A 107 2.74 12.79 -18.32
CA SER A 107 1.88 11.60 -18.37
C SER A 107 2.52 10.37 -17.72
N PHE A 108 3.73 10.49 -17.19
CA PHE A 108 4.54 9.41 -16.64
C PHE A 108 4.85 8.28 -17.62
N ASP A 109 4.56 8.41 -18.91
CA ASP A 109 5.06 7.43 -19.86
C ASP A 109 6.54 7.69 -20.20
N ARG A 110 7.20 6.66 -20.71
CA ARG A 110 8.64 6.69 -20.92
C ARG A 110 9.09 7.79 -21.88
N GLU A 111 8.37 7.98 -22.97
CA GLU A 111 8.74 8.95 -23.99
C GLU A 111 8.58 10.38 -23.48
N ASP A 112 7.47 10.64 -22.82
CA ASP A 112 7.20 11.94 -22.20
C ASP A 112 8.27 12.29 -21.15
N PHE A 113 8.56 11.34 -20.26
CA PHE A 113 9.56 11.55 -19.21
C PHE A 113 10.98 11.72 -19.77
N THR A 114 11.28 11.00 -20.88
CA THR A 114 12.54 11.19 -21.63
C THR A 114 12.62 12.60 -22.22
N ASN A 115 11.52 13.09 -22.79
CA ASN A 115 11.48 14.42 -23.38
C ASN A 115 11.64 15.52 -22.32
N ILE A 116 11.07 15.35 -21.13
CA ILE A 116 11.31 16.24 -19.98
C ILE A 116 12.79 16.28 -19.63
N LEU A 117 13.43 15.12 -19.43
CA LEU A 117 14.86 15.05 -19.11
C LEU A 117 15.73 15.71 -20.17
N VAL A 118 15.43 15.49 -21.45
CA VAL A 118 16.24 16.03 -22.55
C VAL A 118 15.93 17.51 -22.78
N ASN A 119 14.64 17.91 -22.85
CA ASN A 119 14.28 19.24 -23.28
C ASN A 119 14.26 20.26 -22.14
N ASP A 120 13.80 19.88 -20.95
CA ASP A 120 13.71 20.80 -19.81
C ASP A 120 14.98 20.76 -18.96
N PHE A 121 15.49 19.55 -18.65
CA PHE A 121 16.67 19.36 -17.83
C PHE A 121 18.00 19.34 -18.61
N LYS A 122 17.96 19.38 -19.95
CA LYS A 122 19.16 19.41 -20.82
C LYS A 122 20.09 18.20 -20.62
N VAL A 123 19.52 17.04 -20.29
CA VAL A 123 20.28 15.79 -20.22
C VAL A 123 20.43 15.23 -21.61
N ASP A 124 21.63 14.72 -21.94
CA ASP A 124 21.87 14.04 -23.22
C ASP A 124 20.95 12.81 -23.37
N ARG A 125 20.26 12.68 -24.50
CA ARG A 125 19.36 11.55 -24.78
C ARG A 125 20.04 10.19 -24.68
N GLU A 126 21.29 10.09 -25.15
CA GLU A 126 22.06 8.84 -25.06
C GLU A 126 22.27 8.43 -23.60
N LYS A 127 22.50 9.40 -22.73
CA LYS A 127 22.66 9.17 -21.28
C LYS A 127 21.36 8.72 -20.60
N VAL A 128 20.22 9.31 -20.99
CA VAL A 128 18.90 8.89 -20.51
C VAL A 128 18.60 7.45 -20.93
N GLU A 129 18.87 7.10 -22.19
CA GLU A 129 18.68 5.75 -22.70
C GLU A 129 19.61 4.71 -22.06
N ALA A 130 20.86 5.12 -21.77
CA ALA A 130 21.81 4.27 -21.03
C ALA A 130 21.33 4.00 -19.61
N PHE A 131 20.82 5.01 -18.92
CA PHE A 131 20.22 4.87 -17.60
C PHE A 131 19.03 3.90 -17.61
N TYR A 132 18.07 4.07 -18.52
CA TYR A 132 16.95 3.15 -18.64
C TYR A 132 17.36 1.71 -19.03
N THR A 133 18.43 1.58 -19.81
CA THR A 133 18.99 0.27 -20.17
C THR A 133 19.61 -0.40 -18.94
N HIS A 134 20.36 0.35 -18.15
CA HIS A 134 20.93 -0.12 -16.89
C HIS A 134 19.83 -0.62 -15.93
N LEU A 135 18.77 0.17 -15.70
CA LEU A 135 17.66 -0.22 -14.84
C LEU A 135 16.98 -1.53 -15.29
N ARG A 136 16.86 -1.75 -16.61
CA ARG A 136 16.24 -2.99 -17.15
C ARG A 136 17.13 -4.21 -17.05
N GLN A 137 18.45 -4.03 -16.98
CA GLN A 137 19.41 -5.11 -16.88
C GLN A 137 19.68 -5.55 -15.44
N MET A 138 19.23 -4.77 -14.46
CA MET A 138 19.33 -5.14 -13.05
C MET A 138 18.60 -6.46 -12.81
N ASN A 139 19.28 -7.40 -12.19
CA ASN A 139 18.74 -8.69 -11.82
C ASN A 139 18.59 -8.77 -10.30
N PHE A 140 17.40 -9.18 -9.85
CA PHE A 140 17.08 -9.31 -8.43
C PHE A 140 18.05 -10.25 -7.67
N TYR A 141 18.65 -11.20 -8.37
CA TYR A 141 19.56 -12.20 -7.79
C TYR A 141 21.03 -11.76 -7.82
N ASP A 142 21.34 -10.59 -8.36
CA ASP A 142 22.71 -10.08 -8.38
C ASP A 142 23.06 -9.49 -7.00
N ASP A 143 24.25 -9.79 -6.49
CA ASP A 143 24.81 -9.19 -5.27
C ASP A 143 25.20 -7.72 -5.51
N ASN A 144 24.23 -6.89 -5.87
CA ASN A 144 24.47 -5.49 -6.09
C ASN A 144 24.20 -4.70 -4.80
N THR A 145 25.26 -4.17 -4.20
CA THR A 145 25.21 -3.34 -2.99
C THR A 145 25.06 -1.85 -3.30
N GLN A 146 25.06 -1.45 -4.57
CA GLN A 146 24.92 -0.05 -4.99
C GLN A 146 23.61 0.55 -4.48
N THR A 147 23.68 1.73 -3.88
CA THR A 147 22.48 2.49 -3.50
C THR A 147 21.89 3.25 -4.70
N THR A 148 20.64 3.67 -4.56
CA THR A 148 19.98 4.51 -5.58
C THR A 148 20.71 5.84 -5.76
N GLY A 149 21.22 6.45 -4.69
CA GLY A 149 21.99 7.70 -4.74
C GLY A 149 23.30 7.55 -5.47
N GLU A 150 24.08 6.49 -5.19
CA GLU A 150 25.33 6.18 -5.91
C GLU A 150 25.07 5.97 -7.40
N MET A 151 24.02 5.25 -7.77
CA MET A 151 23.64 5.09 -9.17
C MET A 151 23.27 6.43 -9.82
N PHE A 152 22.53 7.29 -9.13
CA PHE A 152 22.20 8.61 -9.67
C PHE A 152 23.43 9.48 -9.88
N GLU A 153 24.38 9.47 -8.95
CA GLU A 153 25.67 10.19 -9.13
C GLU A 153 26.50 9.61 -10.28
N GLU A 154 26.46 8.32 -10.51
CA GLU A 154 27.15 7.70 -11.65
C GLU A 154 26.58 8.18 -13.00
N PHE A 155 25.25 8.20 -13.14
CA PHE A 155 24.60 8.60 -14.40
C PHE A 155 24.43 10.11 -14.55
N PHE A 156 24.18 10.83 -13.48
CA PHE A 156 23.86 12.27 -13.48
C PHE A 156 24.66 13.03 -12.41
N PRO A 157 26.00 13.06 -12.50
CA PRO A 157 26.84 13.61 -11.45
C PRO A 157 26.54 15.10 -11.17
N GLY A 158 26.30 15.42 -9.89
CA GLY A 158 26.02 16.78 -9.42
C GLY A 158 24.69 17.39 -9.89
N ARG A 159 23.78 16.57 -10.43
CA ARG A 159 22.48 17.04 -10.97
C ARG A 159 21.36 16.79 -9.95
N SER A 160 21.35 17.55 -8.86
CA SER A 160 20.31 17.45 -7.80
C SER A 160 18.89 17.65 -8.33
N ASP A 161 18.70 18.45 -9.37
CA ASP A 161 17.44 18.66 -10.05
C ASP A 161 16.93 17.38 -10.74
N VAL A 162 17.82 16.67 -11.44
CA VAL A 162 17.51 15.38 -12.10
C VAL A 162 17.26 14.30 -11.05
N HIS A 163 18.10 14.21 -10.01
CA HIS A 163 17.92 13.25 -8.91
C HIS A 163 16.57 13.44 -8.25
N ARG A 164 16.14 14.69 -8.02
CA ARG A 164 14.83 15.01 -7.46
C ARG A 164 13.69 14.56 -8.36
N LEU A 165 13.73 14.89 -9.65
CA LEU A 165 12.72 14.48 -10.62
C LEU A 165 12.56 12.96 -10.67
N LEU A 166 13.67 12.22 -10.62
CA LEU A 166 13.69 10.77 -10.68
C LEU A 166 13.21 10.13 -9.36
N MET A 167 13.60 10.70 -8.21
CA MET A 167 13.38 10.07 -6.90
C MET A 167 12.03 10.44 -6.26
N GLU A 168 11.63 11.70 -6.36
CA GLU A 168 10.48 12.24 -5.60
C GLU A 168 9.18 11.43 -5.82
N PRO A 169 8.76 11.09 -7.07
CA PRO A 169 7.55 10.32 -7.27
C PRO A 169 7.62 8.90 -6.68
N ILE A 170 8.81 8.31 -6.65
CA ILE A 170 9.00 6.96 -6.10
C ILE A 170 8.99 6.99 -4.58
N SER A 171 9.56 8.01 -3.96
CA SER A 171 9.49 8.21 -2.50
C SER A 171 8.06 8.37 -2.02
N TYR A 172 7.23 9.12 -2.74
CA TYR A 172 5.80 9.24 -2.41
C TYR A 172 5.03 7.94 -2.63
N ALA A 173 5.39 7.18 -3.68
CA ALA A 173 4.64 5.98 -4.06
C ALA A 173 4.85 4.78 -3.12
N ASN A 174 6.02 4.66 -2.50
CA ASN A 174 6.39 3.47 -1.72
C ASN A 174 7.37 3.71 -0.56
N GLY A 175 7.70 4.97 -0.26
CA GLY A 175 8.63 5.32 0.83
C GLY A 175 10.10 4.95 0.55
N SER A 176 10.51 4.78 -0.71
CA SER A 176 11.91 4.54 -1.06
C SER A 176 12.79 5.76 -0.78
N HIS A 177 14.05 5.49 -0.46
CA HIS A 177 15.10 6.48 -0.21
C HIS A 177 16.25 6.33 -1.20
N VAL A 178 17.10 7.35 -1.30
CA VAL A 178 18.34 7.27 -2.08
C VAL A 178 19.33 6.26 -1.50
N ASP A 179 19.24 5.94 -0.21
CA ASP A 179 20.08 4.95 0.47
C ASP A 179 19.57 3.51 0.31
N ASP A 180 18.36 3.32 -0.24
CA ASP A 180 17.84 1.98 -0.52
C ASP A 180 18.59 1.36 -1.73
N PRO A 181 18.66 0.01 -1.83
CA PRO A 181 19.31 -0.66 -2.95
C PRO A 181 18.76 -0.20 -4.30
N ALA A 182 19.66 0.11 -5.25
CA ALA A 182 19.32 0.59 -6.60
C ALA A 182 18.34 -0.35 -7.34
N ILE A 183 18.42 -1.66 -7.09
CA ILE A 183 17.51 -2.65 -7.67
C ILE A 183 16.05 -2.39 -7.30
N THR A 184 15.76 -1.94 -6.07
CA THR A 184 14.39 -1.63 -5.65
C THR A 184 13.83 -0.44 -6.40
N TYR A 185 14.64 0.60 -6.58
CA TYR A 185 14.32 1.75 -7.41
C TYR A 185 14.10 1.34 -8.87
N GLY A 186 15.01 0.57 -9.44
CA GLY A 186 14.97 0.15 -10.84
C GLY A 186 13.70 -0.63 -11.18
N ILE A 187 13.28 -1.56 -10.32
CA ILE A 187 12.04 -2.33 -10.49
C ILE A 187 10.82 -1.41 -10.43
N VAL A 188 10.72 -0.56 -9.42
CA VAL A 188 9.55 0.30 -9.21
C VAL A 188 9.45 1.36 -10.31
N PHE A 189 10.55 2.08 -10.58
CA PHE A 189 10.61 3.12 -11.59
C PHE A 189 10.32 2.56 -13.00
N SER A 190 10.91 1.42 -13.37
CA SER A 190 10.65 0.78 -14.68
C SER A 190 9.18 0.38 -14.86
N ASN A 191 8.51 -0.02 -13.78
CA ASN A 191 7.08 -0.33 -13.83
C ASN A 191 6.23 0.93 -14.07
N PHE A 192 6.50 2.03 -13.37
CA PHE A 192 5.79 3.30 -13.56
C PHE A 192 6.06 3.89 -14.95
N MET A 193 7.32 3.96 -15.37
CA MET A 193 7.72 4.53 -16.66
C MET A 193 7.38 3.66 -17.86
N SER A 194 6.88 2.43 -17.68
CA SER A 194 6.59 1.56 -18.83
C SER A 194 5.46 2.08 -19.70
N LYS A 195 4.38 2.60 -19.08
CA LYS A 195 3.17 3.10 -19.76
C LYS A 195 2.42 4.16 -18.95
N GLY A 196 3.04 4.73 -17.92
CA GLY A 196 2.43 5.75 -17.07
C GLY A 196 1.68 5.19 -15.86
N VAL A 197 0.91 6.07 -15.23
CA VAL A 197 0.15 5.84 -14.00
C VAL A 197 -1.33 5.61 -14.33
N PHE A 198 -1.96 4.69 -13.62
CA PHE A 198 -3.34 4.26 -13.84
C PHE A 198 -4.14 4.31 -12.54
N THR A 199 -5.47 4.34 -12.67
CA THR A 199 -6.42 4.28 -11.56
C THR A 199 -7.63 3.42 -11.91
N PHE A 200 -8.51 3.13 -10.93
CA PHE A 200 -9.80 2.49 -11.15
C PHE A 200 -10.92 3.51 -11.26
N GLN A 201 -11.85 3.31 -12.17
CA GLN A 201 -13.15 3.99 -12.18
C GLN A 201 -14.09 3.38 -11.15
N GLY A 202 -14.81 4.20 -10.41
CA GLY A 202 -15.86 3.78 -9.51
C GLY A 202 -15.51 3.84 -8.02
N GLY A 203 -14.26 4.20 -7.65
CA GLY A 203 -13.78 4.28 -6.27
C GLY A 203 -13.44 2.92 -5.65
N THR A 204 -12.69 2.95 -4.55
CA THR A 204 -12.25 1.74 -3.84
C THR A 204 -13.42 0.98 -3.20
N ASP A 205 -14.50 1.67 -2.82
CA ASP A 205 -15.68 1.01 -2.27
C ASP A 205 -16.32 0.06 -3.28
N THR A 206 -16.40 0.44 -4.55
CA THR A 206 -16.91 -0.40 -5.64
C THR A 206 -15.93 -1.54 -5.96
N LEU A 207 -14.64 -1.23 -6.04
CA LEU A 207 -13.61 -2.22 -6.33
C LEU A 207 -13.57 -3.33 -5.29
N ILE A 208 -13.46 -2.97 -4.00
CA ILE A 208 -13.34 -3.97 -2.93
C ILE A 208 -14.63 -4.80 -2.79
N LYS A 209 -15.81 -4.19 -2.99
CA LYS A 209 -17.06 -4.96 -3.03
C LYS A 209 -17.06 -6.01 -4.15
N LYS A 210 -16.59 -5.66 -5.35
CA LYS A 210 -16.45 -6.62 -6.47
C LYS A 210 -15.44 -7.71 -6.16
N MET A 211 -14.29 -7.37 -5.58
CA MET A 211 -13.29 -8.36 -5.15
C MET A 211 -13.85 -9.35 -4.13
N VAL A 212 -14.54 -8.85 -3.09
CA VAL A 212 -15.17 -9.71 -2.07
C VAL A 212 -16.29 -10.57 -2.65
N ALA A 213 -17.07 -10.04 -3.60
CA ALA A 213 -18.10 -10.82 -4.29
C ALA A 213 -17.47 -11.98 -5.08
N GLU A 214 -16.36 -11.72 -5.78
CA GLU A 214 -15.62 -12.77 -6.51
C GLU A 214 -15.06 -13.86 -5.60
N LEU A 215 -14.52 -13.49 -4.41
CA LEU A 215 -14.08 -14.48 -3.42
C LEU A 215 -15.24 -15.42 -3.03
N LYS A 216 -16.41 -14.85 -2.73
CA LYS A 216 -17.59 -15.63 -2.36
C LYS A 216 -18.08 -16.51 -3.50
N ASN A 217 -18.07 -16.02 -4.73
CA ASN A 217 -18.44 -16.79 -5.93
C ASN A 217 -17.52 -18.00 -6.12
N ASN A 218 -16.24 -17.88 -5.73
CA ASN A 218 -15.27 -18.97 -5.77
C ASN A 218 -15.26 -19.86 -4.50
N GLY A 219 -16.27 -19.70 -3.61
CA GLY A 219 -16.42 -20.53 -2.42
C GLY A 219 -15.56 -20.13 -1.22
N CYS A 220 -14.87 -18.97 -1.27
CA CYS A 220 -14.16 -18.46 -0.10
C CYS A 220 -15.15 -17.92 0.93
N GLU A 221 -15.06 -18.39 2.17
CA GLU A 221 -15.76 -17.80 3.28
C GLU A 221 -15.04 -16.55 3.76
N VAL A 222 -15.78 -15.44 3.95
CA VAL A 222 -15.18 -14.16 4.35
C VAL A 222 -15.90 -13.61 5.58
N ARG A 223 -15.14 -13.23 6.61
CA ARG A 223 -15.64 -12.63 7.84
C ARG A 223 -14.89 -11.35 8.15
N LYS A 224 -15.61 -10.31 8.52
CA LYS A 224 -15.08 -9.05 9.04
C LYS A 224 -15.38 -8.91 10.53
N CYS A 225 -14.81 -7.93 11.20
CA CYS A 225 -14.90 -7.78 12.66
C CYS A 225 -14.46 -9.08 13.37
N ALA A 226 -13.45 -9.75 12.82
CA ALA A 226 -12.93 -11.04 13.27
C ALA A 226 -11.41 -10.92 13.49
N LEU A 227 -11.01 -10.77 14.73
CA LEU A 227 -9.60 -10.63 15.10
C LEU A 227 -8.96 -11.99 15.32
N VAL A 228 -8.01 -12.34 14.50
CA VAL A 228 -7.13 -13.48 14.76
C VAL A 228 -6.16 -13.09 15.88
N GLU A 229 -6.23 -13.80 16.99
CA GLU A 229 -5.41 -13.55 18.17
C GLU A 229 -4.17 -14.43 18.22
N GLY A 230 -4.13 -15.50 17.43
CA GLY A 230 -2.97 -16.37 17.35
C GLY A 230 -3.06 -17.44 16.29
N VAL A 231 -1.90 -17.94 15.89
CA VAL A 231 -1.72 -19.13 15.04
C VAL A 231 -1.18 -20.27 15.92
N ASP A 232 -1.91 -21.37 15.94
CA ASP A 232 -1.53 -22.53 16.73
C ASP A 232 -0.55 -23.40 15.95
N VAL A 233 0.62 -23.64 16.57
CA VAL A 233 1.73 -24.40 15.98
C VAL A 233 2.10 -25.57 16.89
N ASP A 234 2.10 -26.77 16.35
CA ASP A 234 2.53 -28.01 16.99
C ASP A 234 3.63 -28.66 16.14
N ASP A 235 4.71 -29.08 16.78
CA ASP A 235 5.89 -29.70 16.11
C ASP A 235 6.30 -28.98 14.81
N LYS A 236 6.48 -27.65 14.91
CA LYS A 236 6.82 -26.78 13.76
C LYS A 236 5.82 -26.81 12.58
N LYS A 237 4.56 -27.16 12.82
CA LYS A 237 3.49 -27.17 11.82
C LYS A 237 2.30 -26.34 12.29
N VAL A 238 1.68 -25.62 11.37
CA VAL A 238 0.39 -24.99 11.62
C VAL A 238 -0.67 -26.07 11.84
N VAL A 239 -1.45 -25.93 12.91
CA VAL A 239 -2.58 -26.82 13.21
C VAL A 239 -3.91 -26.07 13.31
N GLY A 240 -3.90 -24.75 13.41
CA GLY A 240 -5.11 -23.95 13.50
C GLY A 240 -4.83 -22.47 13.83
N ILE A 241 -5.91 -21.76 14.13
CA ILE A 241 -5.87 -20.38 14.59
C ILE A 241 -6.84 -20.17 15.75
N ARG A 242 -6.63 -19.10 16.50
CA ARG A 242 -7.57 -18.58 17.49
C ARG A 242 -8.10 -17.24 17.04
N VAL A 243 -9.43 -17.11 17.00
CA VAL A 243 -10.11 -15.92 16.47
C VAL A 243 -11.22 -15.47 17.41
N ARG A 244 -11.41 -14.17 17.53
CA ARG A 244 -12.49 -13.57 18.31
C ARG A 244 -13.33 -12.66 17.42
N SER A 245 -14.66 -12.76 17.57
CA SER A 245 -15.61 -11.79 17.01
C SER A 245 -15.45 -10.46 17.75
N GLN A 246 -15.22 -9.38 17.00
CA GLN A 246 -15.11 -8.04 17.58
C GLN A 246 -16.47 -7.33 17.57
N ASN A 247 -16.77 -6.66 18.66
CA ASN A 247 -17.97 -5.84 18.83
C ASN A 247 -17.59 -4.44 19.30
N THR A 248 -18.43 -3.46 19.01
CA THR A 248 -18.29 -2.07 19.49
C THR A 248 -18.87 -1.86 20.89
N GLY A 249 -19.49 -2.90 21.49
CA GLY A 249 -20.04 -2.87 22.86
C GLY A 249 -19.11 -3.47 23.91
N GLU A 250 -19.54 -3.45 25.17
CA GLU A 250 -18.79 -3.99 26.32
C GLU A 250 -18.75 -5.53 26.35
N GLU A 251 -19.59 -6.20 25.55
CA GLU A 251 -19.74 -7.65 25.53
C GLU A 251 -18.63 -8.30 24.69
N GLU A 252 -17.73 -9.05 25.31
CA GLU A 252 -16.71 -9.82 24.63
C GLU A 252 -17.22 -11.19 24.22
N PHE A 253 -17.03 -11.54 22.94
CA PHE A 253 -17.30 -12.90 22.46
C PHE A 253 -16.17 -13.85 22.84
N PRO A 254 -16.48 -15.15 23.04
CA PRO A 254 -15.45 -16.15 23.33
C PRO A 254 -14.49 -16.32 22.13
N VAL A 255 -13.24 -16.64 22.45
CA VAL A 255 -12.26 -17.04 21.44
C VAL A 255 -12.67 -18.40 20.87
N ARG A 256 -12.68 -18.51 19.56
CA ARG A 256 -12.91 -19.78 18.84
C ARG A 256 -11.61 -20.30 18.26
N SER A 257 -11.39 -21.60 18.36
CA SER A 257 -10.30 -22.30 17.68
C SER A 257 -10.82 -22.89 16.38
N ILE A 258 -10.10 -22.65 15.28
CA ILE A 258 -10.41 -23.16 13.94
C ILE A 258 -9.21 -23.93 13.45
N LYS A 259 -9.40 -25.20 13.07
CA LYS A 259 -8.34 -26.02 12.49
C LYS A 259 -8.06 -25.62 11.06
N CYS A 260 -6.79 -25.62 10.68
CA CYS A 260 -6.39 -25.43 9.29
C CYS A 260 -5.05 -26.11 8.99
N LYS A 261 -4.84 -26.46 7.73
CA LYS A 261 -3.58 -27.03 7.24
C LYS A 261 -2.51 -25.96 7.05
N ALA A 262 -2.95 -24.73 6.68
CA ALA A 262 -2.04 -23.63 6.42
C ALA A 262 -2.68 -22.27 6.76
N VAL A 263 -1.81 -21.31 7.05
CA VAL A 263 -2.15 -19.89 7.26
C VAL A 263 -1.41 -19.02 6.25
N LEU A 264 -2.15 -18.15 5.57
CA LEU A 264 -1.61 -17.05 4.79
C LEU A 264 -1.79 -15.75 5.59
N SER A 265 -0.71 -15.27 6.21
CA SER A 265 -0.76 -13.99 6.93
C SER A 265 -0.58 -12.81 5.98
N ASN A 266 -1.54 -11.90 5.96
CA ASN A 266 -1.44 -10.60 5.32
C ASN A 266 -1.28 -9.46 6.35
N ALA A 267 -0.95 -9.79 7.59
CA ALA A 267 -0.55 -8.83 8.62
C ALA A 267 0.88 -8.34 8.38
N ASN A 268 1.38 -7.41 9.19
CA ASN A 268 2.80 -7.07 9.17
C ASN A 268 3.65 -8.31 9.51
N VAL A 269 4.79 -8.51 8.83
CA VAL A 269 5.61 -9.72 8.99
C VAL A 269 6.14 -9.88 10.42
N ARG A 270 6.57 -8.79 11.06
CA ARG A 270 7.00 -8.83 12.46
C ARG A 270 5.84 -9.14 13.40
N ASN A 271 4.66 -8.54 13.18
CA ASN A 271 3.47 -8.90 13.96
C ASN A 271 3.08 -10.37 13.79
N THR A 272 3.29 -10.94 12.60
CA THR A 272 3.06 -12.37 12.37
C THR A 272 3.99 -13.22 13.22
N ILE A 273 5.26 -12.86 13.31
CA ILE A 273 6.28 -13.60 14.07
C ILE A 273 6.11 -13.37 15.59
N GLU A 274 6.07 -12.11 16.00
CA GLU A 274 6.15 -11.71 17.41
C GLU A 274 4.83 -11.97 18.16
N TYR A 275 3.68 -11.70 17.52
CA TYR A 275 2.38 -11.72 18.20
C TYR A 275 1.46 -12.86 17.76
N LEU A 276 1.30 -13.10 16.46
CA LEU A 276 0.35 -14.11 16.00
C LEU A 276 0.86 -15.53 16.25
N VAL A 277 2.13 -15.79 16.02
CA VAL A 277 2.73 -17.11 16.21
C VAL A 277 3.44 -17.22 17.56
N GLY A 278 4.20 -16.19 17.91
CA GLY A 278 5.06 -16.13 19.08
C GLY A 278 6.51 -16.51 18.77
N GLU A 279 7.44 -15.69 19.22
CA GLU A 279 8.89 -15.81 18.95
C GLU A 279 9.45 -17.17 19.33
N ASN A 280 8.96 -17.78 20.42
CA ASN A 280 9.41 -19.07 20.92
C ASN A 280 9.13 -20.27 19.97
N LYS A 281 8.40 -20.06 18.89
CA LYS A 281 8.13 -21.06 17.86
C LYS A 281 9.17 -21.06 16.74
N PHE A 282 10.02 -20.03 16.68
CA PHE A 282 11.07 -19.89 15.67
C PHE A 282 12.47 -20.18 16.23
N SER A 283 13.49 -20.24 15.40
CA SER A 283 14.86 -20.25 15.86
C SER A 283 15.30 -18.88 16.35
N GLU A 284 16.23 -18.82 17.31
CA GLU A 284 16.74 -17.57 17.85
C GLU A 284 17.37 -16.68 16.77
N ASP A 285 18.12 -17.27 15.84
CA ASP A 285 18.75 -16.56 14.73
C ASP A 285 17.69 -15.92 13.81
N PHE A 286 16.63 -16.63 13.47
CA PHE A 286 15.55 -16.12 12.64
C PHE A 286 14.79 -14.98 13.33
N VAL A 287 14.54 -15.10 14.64
CA VAL A 287 13.91 -14.02 15.43
C VAL A 287 14.80 -12.79 15.47
N ALA A 288 16.12 -12.98 15.63
CA ALA A 288 17.06 -11.85 15.62
C ALA A 288 17.08 -11.17 14.24
N GLU A 289 17.08 -11.93 13.15
CA GLU A 289 16.98 -11.38 11.78
C GLU A 289 15.65 -10.64 11.58
N ALA A 290 14.54 -11.22 12.00
CA ALA A 290 13.23 -10.58 11.90
C ALA A 290 13.13 -9.26 12.68
N LYS A 291 13.72 -9.19 13.87
CA LYS A 291 13.78 -7.97 14.68
C LYS A 291 14.68 -6.88 14.08
N ALA A 292 15.69 -7.27 13.32
CA ALA A 292 16.57 -6.35 12.61
C ALA A 292 15.91 -5.74 11.36
N VAL A 293 14.80 -6.30 10.87
CA VAL A 293 14.06 -5.75 9.73
C VAL A 293 13.55 -4.35 10.05
N ARG A 294 13.97 -3.37 9.25
CA ARG A 294 13.49 -2.00 9.36
C ARG A 294 12.09 -1.87 8.77
N ASN A 295 11.21 -1.18 9.48
CA ASN A 295 9.96 -0.75 8.91
C ASN A 295 10.19 0.35 7.88
N ASN A 296 9.36 0.38 6.84
CA ASN A 296 9.34 1.49 5.90
C ASN A 296 8.59 2.68 6.52
N THR A 297 8.64 3.84 5.88
CA THR A 297 7.95 5.03 6.36
C THR A 297 6.44 4.80 6.47
N SER A 298 5.81 5.61 7.28
CA SER A 298 4.37 5.79 7.32
C SER A 298 3.94 6.93 6.39
N SER A 299 2.67 7.28 6.43
CA SER A 299 2.13 8.44 5.73
C SER A 299 1.11 9.19 6.58
N CYS A 300 1.04 10.50 6.36
CA CYS A 300 -0.11 11.30 6.72
C CYS A 300 -0.97 11.54 5.48
N GLN A 301 -2.28 11.68 5.70
CA GLN A 301 -3.24 12.00 4.65
C GLN A 301 -4.14 13.13 5.16
N VAL A 302 -4.35 14.16 4.33
CA VAL A 302 -5.38 15.19 4.60
C VAL A 302 -6.46 15.05 3.54
N TYR A 303 -7.65 14.70 3.99
CA TYR A 303 -8.83 14.48 3.15
C TYR A 303 -9.66 15.75 3.11
N MET A 304 -9.89 16.28 1.92
CA MET A 304 -10.65 17.53 1.68
C MET A 304 -11.83 17.21 0.76
N GLY A 305 -13.04 17.44 1.26
CA GLY A 305 -14.29 17.29 0.50
C GLY A 305 -14.76 18.63 -0.03
N ILE A 306 -15.08 18.70 -1.32
CA ILE A 306 -15.62 19.88 -1.96
C ILE A 306 -17.15 19.87 -1.84
N LYS A 307 -17.77 21.02 -1.51
CA LYS A 307 -19.21 21.20 -1.41
C LYS A 307 -19.94 20.68 -2.64
N LYS A 308 -21.08 20.06 -2.44
CA LYS A 308 -21.90 19.57 -3.55
C LYS A 308 -22.30 20.75 -4.46
N GLY A 309 -22.07 20.56 -5.77
CA GLY A 309 -22.34 21.56 -6.80
C GLY A 309 -21.21 22.57 -7.04
N GLU A 310 -20.20 22.61 -6.19
CA GLU A 310 -18.97 23.37 -6.46
C GLU A 310 -18.05 22.58 -7.41
N THR A 311 -17.26 23.30 -8.18
CA THR A 311 -16.24 22.77 -9.08
C THR A 311 -14.88 23.36 -8.78
N ILE A 312 -13.83 22.64 -9.15
CA ILE A 312 -12.45 23.12 -9.08
C ILE A 312 -11.79 22.99 -10.46
N PRO A 313 -10.89 23.93 -10.83
CA PRO A 313 -10.17 23.84 -12.10
C PRO A 313 -9.24 22.63 -12.12
N ASN A 314 -8.91 22.14 -13.31
CA ASN A 314 -7.90 21.10 -13.46
C ASN A 314 -6.52 21.66 -13.13
N ILE A 315 -5.90 21.13 -12.05
CA ILE A 315 -4.52 21.43 -11.64
C ILE A 315 -3.59 20.23 -11.86
N GLY A 316 -4.14 19.13 -12.35
CA GLY A 316 -3.52 17.82 -12.49
C GLY A 316 -4.23 16.75 -11.66
N ASP A 317 -4.19 15.49 -12.10
CA ASP A 317 -4.69 14.33 -11.34
C ASP A 317 -3.80 14.02 -10.14
N LEU A 318 -2.48 14.22 -10.32
CA LEU A 318 -1.44 14.05 -9.31
C LEU A 318 -0.50 15.28 -9.33
N VAL A 319 -0.46 16.03 -8.25
CA VAL A 319 0.40 17.20 -8.12
C VAL A 319 1.42 16.99 -7.01
N PHE A 320 2.67 16.80 -7.40
CA PHE A 320 3.81 16.71 -6.49
C PHE A 320 4.32 18.13 -6.21
N THR A 321 4.24 18.56 -4.98
CA THR A 321 4.62 19.94 -4.61
C THR A 321 5.49 19.97 -3.37
N SER A 322 6.41 20.94 -3.34
CA SER A 322 7.32 21.18 -2.22
C SER A 322 7.82 22.63 -2.25
N LYS A 323 8.04 23.21 -1.06
CA LYS A 323 8.73 24.51 -0.89
C LYS A 323 10.23 24.33 -0.61
N ALA A 324 10.70 23.10 -0.38
CA ALA A 324 12.11 22.80 -0.12
C ALA A 324 12.96 23.12 -1.36
N ALA A 325 14.10 23.77 -1.16
CA ALA A 325 15.03 24.13 -2.25
C ALA A 325 15.58 22.89 -2.97
N GLU A 326 15.87 21.84 -2.22
CA GLU A 326 16.42 20.58 -2.72
C GLU A 326 15.66 19.38 -2.14
N TYR A 327 15.76 18.23 -2.81
CA TYR A 327 15.21 16.97 -2.30
C TYR A 327 16.07 16.49 -1.12
N SER A 328 15.40 16.12 -0.04
CA SER A 328 16.02 15.50 1.13
C SER A 328 15.00 14.59 1.80
N ILE A 329 15.40 13.37 2.16
CA ILE A 329 14.51 12.44 2.85
C ILE A 329 14.12 12.95 4.24
N GLY A 330 15.05 13.63 4.93
CA GLY A 330 14.78 14.23 6.24
C GLY A 330 13.70 15.31 6.16
N GLU A 331 13.69 16.14 5.11
CA GLU A 331 12.63 17.11 4.87
C GLU A 331 11.33 16.40 4.49
N LEU A 332 11.39 15.47 3.54
CA LEU A 332 10.21 14.78 3.02
C LEU A 332 9.42 14.03 4.09
N THR A 333 10.10 13.45 5.08
CA THR A 333 9.49 12.65 6.15
C THR A 333 9.26 13.40 7.46
N SER A 334 9.73 14.66 7.54
CA SER A 334 9.56 15.50 8.74
C SER A 334 8.10 15.79 9.02
N ILE A 335 7.73 15.84 10.28
CA ILE A 335 6.40 16.29 10.73
C ILE A 335 6.08 17.73 10.27
N LYS A 336 7.10 18.54 9.99
CA LYS A 336 6.99 19.91 9.47
C LYS A 336 7.24 20.01 7.96
N THR A 337 7.23 18.89 7.25
CA THR A 337 7.48 18.89 5.80
C THR A 337 6.58 19.88 5.05
N SER A 338 7.15 20.52 4.04
CA SER A 338 6.42 21.29 3.04
C SER A 338 6.14 20.50 1.75
N SER A 339 6.57 19.24 1.73
CA SER A 339 6.48 18.33 0.59
C SER A 339 5.26 17.44 0.69
N HIS A 340 4.38 17.48 -0.29
CA HIS A 340 3.21 16.61 -0.36
C HIS A 340 2.73 16.38 -1.78
N THR A 341 1.89 15.37 -1.96
CA THR A 341 1.24 15.07 -3.23
C THR A 341 -0.26 15.29 -3.09
N PHE A 342 -0.84 16.14 -3.94
CA PHE A 342 -2.29 16.19 -4.10
C PHE A 342 -2.74 15.12 -5.10
N SER A 343 -3.63 14.24 -4.68
CA SER A 343 -4.45 13.41 -5.56
C SER A 343 -5.81 14.07 -5.69
N VAL A 344 -6.12 14.55 -6.89
CA VAL A 344 -7.37 15.23 -7.15
C VAL A 344 -8.32 14.27 -7.86
N TYR A 345 -9.50 14.09 -7.27
CA TYR A 345 -10.53 13.19 -7.78
C TYR A 345 -11.59 14.02 -8.49
N TYR A 346 -11.34 14.27 -9.78
CA TYR A 346 -12.30 14.92 -10.67
C TYR A 346 -13.33 13.87 -11.11
N PRO A 347 -14.64 14.19 -11.12
CA PRO A 347 -15.65 13.28 -11.66
C PRO A 347 -15.40 12.87 -13.11
N GLU A 348 -14.72 13.70 -13.89
CA GLU A 348 -14.40 13.48 -15.31
C GLU A 348 -13.25 12.47 -15.50
N THR A 349 -12.19 12.55 -14.67
CA THR A 349 -10.99 11.72 -14.81
C THR A 349 -10.95 10.55 -13.83
N ARG A 350 -11.62 10.69 -12.68
CA ARG A 350 -11.73 9.65 -11.63
C ARG A 350 -13.17 9.50 -11.17
N PRO A 351 -14.10 9.09 -12.06
CA PRO A 351 -15.51 8.96 -11.70
C PRO A 351 -15.70 7.96 -10.55
N HIS A 352 -16.45 8.40 -9.55
CA HIS A 352 -16.84 7.58 -8.41
C HIS A 352 -18.31 7.20 -8.52
N LEU A 353 -18.65 5.90 -8.47
CA LEU A 353 -20.03 5.48 -8.70
C LEU A 353 -20.99 5.83 -7.55
N SER A 354 -20.45 6.08 -6.37
CA SER A 354 -21.26 6.34 -5.15
C SER A 354 -21.34 7.82 -4.77
N GLN A 355 -20.62 8.72 -5.48
CA GLN A 355 -20.67 10.17 -5.23
C GLN A 355 -20.39 10.95 -6.51
N ASP A 356 -21.03 12.12 -6.62
CA ASP A 356 -20.85 13.08 -7.71
C ASP A 356 -20.33 14.41 -7.11
N ARG A 357 -19.04 14.43 -6.79
CA ARG A 357 -18.34 15.61 -6.25
C ARG A 357 -16.84 15.44 -6.31
N TYR A 358 -16.14 16.56 -6.23
CA TYR A 358 -14.68 16.59 -6.17
C TYR A 358 -14.21 16.26 -4.77
N THR A 359 -13.13 15.52 -4.67
CA THR A 359 -12.38 15.33 -3.44
C THR A 359 -10.89 15.51 -3.72
N VAL A 360 -10.15 15.99 -2.73
CA VAL A 360 -8.70 16.15 -2.80
C VAL A 360 -8.08 15.44 -1.61
N VAL A 361 -7.06 14.64 -1.85
CA VAL A 361 -6.27 13.99 -0.79
C VAL A 361 -4.84 14.47 -0.90
N ALA A 362 -4.36 15.14 0.15
CA ALA A 362 -2.95 15.44 0.28
C ALA A 362 -2.26 14.30 1.01
N SER A 363 -1.19 13.76 0.42
CA SER A 363 -0.38 12.68 1.00
C SER A 363 1.01 13.20 1.34
N LEU A 364 1.47 12.91 2.55
CA LEU A 364 2.79 13.25 3.07
C LEU A 364 3.45 11.99 3.60
N ASN A 365 4.76 11.83 3.37
CA ASN A 365 5.52 10.78 4.05
C ASN A 365 5.73 11.18 5.52
N ALA A 366 5.80 10.21 6.42
CA ALA A 366 5.90 10.49 7.85
C ALA A 366 6.75 9.43 8.59
N GLN A 367 7.42 9.87 9.64
CA GLN A 367 8.10 9.01 10.61
C GLN A 367 7.15 8.71 11.79
N TRP A 368 7.16 7.47 12.27
CA TRP A 368 6.34 7.06 13.39
C TRP A 368 6.64 7.84 14.68
N ASP A 369 7.93 7.94 15.03
CA ASP A 369 8.37 8.49 16.31
C ASP A 369 7.97 9.97 16.46
N GLU A 370 8.06 10.76 15.40
CA GLU A 370 7.67 12.17 15.40
C GLU A 370 6.18 12.39 15.74
N TRP A 371 5.32 11.42 15.44
CA TRP A 371 3.89 11.48 15.73
C TRP A 371 3.51 10.74 17.00
N ASN A 372 4.19 9.63 17.32
CA ASN A 372 3.87 8.79 18.45
C ASN A 372 4.27 9.43 19.78
N ASP A 373 5.37 10.17 19.77
CA ASP A 373 5.94 10.77 20.98
C ASP A 373 5.23 12.06 21.44
N LEU A 374 4.31 12.59 20.61
CA LEU A 374 3.51 13.76 20.97
C LEU A 374 2.49 13.45 22.08
N SER A 375 2.31 14.37 23.00
CA SER A 375 1.13 14.38 23.88
C SER A 375 -0.15 14.51 23.07
N GLU A 376 -1.30 14.22 23.66
CA GLU A 376 -2.56 14.32 22.91
C GLU A 376 -2.86 15.76 22.47
N GLU A 377 -2.53 16.76 23.28
CA GLU A 377 -2.69 18.17 22.92
C GLU A 377 -1.79 18.55 21.74
N GLU A 378 -0.50 18.22 21.79
CA GLU A 378 0.44 18.45 20.70
C GLU A 378 0.03 17.72 19.44
N TYR A 379 -0.44 16.48 19.55
CA TYR A 379 -0.91 15.68 18.45
C TYR A 379 -2.09 16.33 17.71
N GLN A 380 -3.10 16.82 18.45
CA GLN A 380 -4.24 17.49 17.86
C GLN A 380 -3.84 18.84 17.23
N ALA A 381 -2.96 19.59 17.89
CA ALA A 381 -2.43 20.85 17.36
C ALA A 381 -1.66 20.63 16.05
N GLU A 382 -0.83 19.58 15.99
CA GLU A 382 -0.05 19.27 14.81
C GLU A 382 -0.92 18.77 13.63
N LYS A 383 -1.95 17.97 13.91
CA LYS A 383 -2.97 17.61 12.90
C LYS A 383 -3.65 18.83 12.32
N ALA A 384 -4.05 19.78 13.17
CA ALA A 384 -4.70 21.00 12.73
C ALA A 384 -3.75 21.87 11.87
N ARG A 385 -2.47 21.99 12.28
CA ARG A 385 -1.44 22.69 11.52
C ARG A 385 -1.23 22.05 10.14
N MET A 386 -1.13 20.72 10.08
CA MET A 386 -0.95 19.99 8.82
C MET A 386 -2.15 20.18 7.88
N CYS A 387 -3.37 20.13 8.39
CA CYS A 387 -4.57 20.44 7.61
C CYS A 387 -4.51 21.86 7.02
N GLU A 388 -4.16 22.84 7.83
CA GLU A 388 -4.04 24.24 7.41
C GLU A 388 -2.95 24.45 6.34
N GLU A 389 -1.78 23.82 6.52
CA GLU A 389 -0.71 23.86 5.53
C GLU A 389 -1.14 23.26 4.18
N CYS A 390 -1.83 22.11 4.19
CA CYS A 390 -2.33 21.48 2.98
C CYS A 390 -3.41 22.34 2.29
N VAL A 391 -4.33 22.95 3.04
CA VAL A 391 -5.33 23.86 2.46
C VAL A 391 -4.67 25.10 1.87
N SER A 392 -3.73 25.70 2.60
CA SER A 392 -3.01 26.90 2.13
C SER A 392 -2.16 26.60 0.89
N SER A 393 -1.56 25.41 0.83
CA SER A 393 -0.85 24.95 -0.36
C SER A 393 -1.80 24.73 -1.54
N LEU A 394 -2.94 24.08 -1.32
CA LEU A 394 -3.96 23.88 -2.37
C LEU A 394 -4.52 25.21 -2.88
N GLU A 395 -4.71 26.17 -2.00
CA GLU A 395 -5.22 27.51 -2.33
C GLU A 395 -4.26 28.29 -3.25
N SER A 396 -2.95 28.01 -3.19
CA SER A 396 -1.98 28.59 -4.13
C SER A 396 -2.18 28.09 -5.58
N PHE A 397 -2.79 26.94 -5.77
CA PHE A 397 -3.16 26.40 -7.08
C PHE A 397 -4.59 26.72 -7.49
N ILE A 398 -5.49 26.80 -6.51
CA ILE A 398 -6.93 27.02 -6.70
C ILE A 398 -7.38 28.17 -5.78
N PRO A 399 -7.24 29.44 -6.22
CA PRO A 399 -7.66 30.57 -5.40
C PRO A 399 -9.13 30.45 -4.95
N GLY A 400 -9.38 30.64 -3.67
CA GLY A 400 -10.72 30.54 -3.06
C GLY A 400 -11.21 29.09 -2.84
N VAL A 401 -10.37 28.09 -2.98
CA VAL A 401 -10.76 26.68 -2.71
C VAL A 401 -11.17 26.47 -1.26
N ARG A 402 -10.61 27.23 -0.33
CA ARG A 402 -10.94 27.18 1.10
C ARG A 402 -12.45 27.32 1.33
N ASP A 403 -13.09 28.25 0.65
CA ASP A 403 -14.53 28.49 0.77
C ASP A 403 -15.38 27.36 0.15
N LYS A 404 -14.79 26.54 -0.69
CA LYS A 404 -15.44 25.40 -1.34
C LYS A 404 -15.31 24.09 -0.54
N ILE A 405 -14.40 24.02 0.42
CA ILE A 405 -14.23 22.84 1.28
C ILE A 405 -15.32 22.85 2.35
N ASP A 406 -16.06 21.75 2.51
CA ASP A 406 -17.06 21.56 3.58
C ASP A 406 -16.70 20.40 4.53
N HIS A 407 -15.66 19.64 4.23
CA HIS A 407 -15.11 18.62 5.11
C HIS A 407 -13.59 18.56 5.00
N ILE A 408 -12.92 18.50 6.15
CA ILE A 408 -11.49 18.29 6.25
C ILE A 408 -11.16 17.42 7.45
N GLU A 409 -10.31 16.43 7.27
CA GLU A 409 -9.74 15.63 8.35
C GLU A 409 -8.38 15.06 7.97
N ALA A 410 -7.59 14.68 8.99
CA ALA A 410 -6.27 14.11 8.80
C ALA A 410 -6.14 12.73 9.42
N ALA A 411 -5.50 11.81 8.69
CA ALA A 411 -4.93 10.57 9.19
C ALA A 411 -3.41 10.71 9.37
N THR A 412 -2.85 10.00 10.33
CA THR A 412 -1.44 10.04 10.71
C THR A 412 -0.91 8.62 10.91
N PRO A 413 0.39 8.42 11.19
CA PRO A 413 0.91 7.10 11.55
C PRO A 413 0.14 6.41 12.69
N ARG A 414 -0.32 7.17 13.72
CA ARG A 414 -1.21 6.61 14.78
C ARG A 414 -2.53 6.09 14.20
N THR A 415 -3.11 6.80 13.23
CA THR A 415 -4.34 6.37 12.56
C THR A 415 -4.12 5.07 11.78
N VAL A 416 -3.01 5.00 11.02
CA VAL A 416 -2.65 3.78 10.28
C VAL A 416 -2.45 2.60 11.24
N ASN A 417 -1.67 2.78 12.31
CA ASN A 417 -1.46 1.74 13.33
C ASN A 417 -2.78 1.27 13.95
N TYR A 418 -3.66 2.20 14.33
CA TYR A 418 -4.94 1.87 14.95
C TYR A 418 -5.81 0.97 14.06
N TYR A 419 -5.97 1.35 12.78
CA TYR A 419 -6.87 0.64 11.86
C TYR A 419 -6.25 -0.60 11.22
N THR A 420 -4.94 -0.64 11.02
CA THR A 420 -4.29 -1.77 10.33
C THR A 420 -3.55 -2.72 11.25
N LYS A 421 -3.34 -2.31 12.51
CA LYS A 421 -2.45 -3.00 13.47
C LYS A 421 -1.01 -3.12 12.97
N SER A 422 -0.65 -2.38 11.91
CA SER A 422 0.71 -2.39 11.36
C SER A 422 1.70 -1.79 12.36
N MET A 423 2.80 -2.47 12.60
CA MET A 423 3.83 -2.02 13.52
C MET A 423 4.34 -0.62 13.11
N GLN A 424 4.45 0.30 14.07
CA GLN A 424 4.85 1.70 13.85
C GLN A 424 4.01 2.41 12.76
N GLY A 425 2.77 2.00 12.55
CA GLY A 425 1.88 2.63 11.59
C GLY A 425 2.42 2.65 10.14
N THR A 426 3.36 1.78 9.79
CA THR A 426 3.91 1.76 8.43
C THR A 426 2.80 1.55 7.40
N SER A 427 2.75 2.40 6.37
CA SER A 427 1.84 2.26 5.23
C SER A 427 2.47 1.51 4.05
N PHE A 428 3.79 1.36 4.04
CA PHE A 428 4.54 0.72 2.97
C PHE A 428 5.22 -0.60 3.39
N GLY A 429 4.89 -1.13 4.56
CA GLY A 429 5.43 -2.39 5.09
C GLY A 429 6.87 -2.28 5.58
N THR A 430 7.77 -3.12 5.09
CA THR A 430 9.18 -3.15 5.53
C THR A 430 10.14 -2.68 4.43
N LYS A 431 11.36 -2.34 4.83
CA LYS A 431 12.49 -2.18 3.93
C LYS A 431 12.86 -3.51 3.26
N PHE A 432 13.82 -3.49 2.36
CA PHE A 432 14.14 -4.59 1.43
C PHE A 432 14.43 -5.93 2.15
N GLU A 433 15.14 -5.90 3.26
CA GLU A 433 15.50 -7.08 4.06
C GLU A 433 14.30 -7.88 4.56
N GLY A 434 13.15 -7.24 4.76
CA GLY A 434 11.93 -7.92 5.19
C GLY A 434 11.35 -8.91 4.19
N LEU A 435 11.73 -8.82 2.93
CA LEU A 435 11.29 -9.76 1.90
C LEU A 435 11.86 -11.16 2.15
N LYS A 436 13.14 -11.26 2.50
CA LYS A 436 13.79 -12.53 2.84
C LYS A 436 13.09 -13.20 4.01
N VAL A 437 12.93 -12.47 5.12
CA VAL A 437 12.24 -12.98 6.33
C VAL A 437 10.82 -13.47 6.01
N SER A 438 10.08 -12.72 5.19
CA SER A 438 8.73 -13.10 4.75
C SER A 438 8.72 -14.40 3.94
N MET A 439 9.65 -14.58 3.03
CA MET A 439 9.74 -15.76 2.16
C MET A 439 10.14 -17.03 2.91
N GLU A 440 10.93 -16.90 3.96
CA GLU A 440 11.47 -18.01 4.77
C GLU A 440 10.51 -18.52 5.86
N LEU A 441 9.37 -17.84 6.10
CA LEU A 441 8.42 -18.27 7.14
C LEU A 441 7.95 -19.71 6.98
N SER A 442 7.70 -20.18 5.75
CA SER A 442 7.29 -21.56 5.48
C SER A 442 8.41 -22.60 5.72
N ASP A 443 9.66 -22.16 5.74
CA ASP A 443 10.82 -23.00 6.02
C ASP A 443 11.06 -23.10 7.54
N GLN A 444 10.61 -22.10 8.30
CA GLN A 444 10.64 -22.11 9.78
C GLN A 444 9.47 -22.90 10.38
N ILE A 445 8.26 -22.75 9.82
CA ILE A 445 7.04 -23.41 10.28
C ILE A 445 6.25 -23.88 9.06
N GLU A 446 6.10 -25.19 8.95
CA GLU A 446 5.34 -25.84 7.87
C GLU A 446 3.88 -25.34 7.86
N GLY A 447 3.39 -24.89 6.71
CA GLY A 447 2.05 -24.35 6.55
C GLY A 447 1.89 -22.87 6.90
N LEU A 448 2.97 -22.18 7.33
CA LEU A 448 2.92 -20.74 7.58
C LEU A 448 3.48 -19.96 6.40
N TYR A 449 2.67 -19.07 5.83
CA TYR A 449 3.05 -18.23 4.70
C TYR A 449 2.70 -16.76 4.97
N HIS A 450 3.39 -15.84 4.30
CA HIS A 450 3.15 -14.42 4.45
C HIS A 450 3.03 -13.71 3.09
N ALA A 451 2.03 -12.80 2.98
CA ALA A 451 1.75 -11.99 1.80
C ALA A 451 1.38 -10.54 2.14
N GLY A 452 1.92 -10.01 3.24
CA GLY A 452 1.79 -8.59 3.58
C GLY A 452 2.76 -7.71 2.78
N SER A 453 2.66 -6.38 2.96
CA SER A 453 3.61 -5.43 2.36
C SER A 453 5.02 -5.64 2.91
N VAL A 454 5.98 -5.97 2.04
CA VAL A 454 7.38 -6.18 2.41
C VAL A 454 8.34 -5.76 1.32
N GLY A 455 9.55 -5.41 1.71
CA GLY A 455 10.70 -5.30 0.82
C GLY A 455 10.56 -4.24 -0.25
N ILE A 456 9.76 -3.21 -0.02
CA ILE A 456 9.52 -2.10 -0.96
C ILE A 456 8.82 -2.59 -2.25
N ILE A 457 9.41 -3.55 -2.98
CA ILE A 457 8.91 -4.05 -4.26
C ILE A 457 7.61 -4.86 -4.15
N MET A 458 7.36 -5.49 -3.02
CA MET A 458 6.10 -6.20 -2.71
C MET A 458 5.16 -5.31 -1.86
N SER A 459 5.21 -4.01 -2.10
CA SER A 459 4.43 -2.97 -1.44
C SER A 459 3.54 -2.22 -2.44
N GLY A 460 2.66 -1.35 -1.95
CA GLY A 460 1.68 -0.63 -2.77
C GLY A 460 0.66 -1.56 -3.44
N TRP A 461 -0.11 -1.02 -4.39
CA TRP A 461 -1.21 -1.74 -5.03
C TRP A 461 -0.75 -2.97 -5.83
N LEU A 462 0.19 -2.77 -6.75
CA LEU A 462 0.66 -3.84 -7.64
C LEU A 462 1.52 -4.86 -6.90
N GLY A 463 2.46 -4.38 -6.08
CA GLY A 463 3.41 -5.24 -5.38
C GLY A 463 2.72 -6.22 -4.44
N THR A 464 1.80 -5.73 -3.59
CA THR A 464 1.04 -6.59 -2.66
C THR A 464 0.12 -7.56 -3.38
N MET A 465 -0.55 -7.15 -4.45
CA MET A 465 -1.39 -8.05 -5.25
C MET A 465 -0.57 -9.19 -5.84
N ASN A 466 0.56 -8.88 -6.45
CA ASN A 466 1.45 -9.89 -7.05
C ASN A 466 2.05 -10.81 -5.99
N TYR A 467 2.44 -10.26 -4.84
CA TYR A 467 2.99 -11.07 -3.75
C TYR A 467 1.96 -12.02 -3.17
N GLY A 468 0.70 -11.59 -3.06
CA GLY A 468 -0.42 -12.46 -2.70
C GLY A 468 -0.52 -13.68 -3.62
N VAL A 469 -0.41 -13.49 -4.94
CA VAL A 469 -0.42 -14.60 -5.92
C VAL A 469 0.83 -15.46 -5.83
N ILE A 470 2.02 -14.86 -5.76
CA ILE A 470 3.29 -15.59 -5.68
C ILE A 470 3.26 -16.54 -4.48
N THR A 471 2.87 -16.02 -3.33
CA THR A 471 2.81 -16.80 -2.09
C THR A 471 1.69 -17.85 -2.14
N ALA A 472 0.51 -17.50 -2.61
CA ALA A 472 -0.60 -18.44 -2.75
C ALA A 472 -0.27 -19.59 -3.72
N ASN A 473 0.46 -19.33 -4.81
CA ASN A 473 0.91 -20.37 -5.72
C ASN A 473 1.93 -21.33 -5.08
N LYS A 474 2.87 -20.82 -4.26
CA LYS A 474 3.78 -21.66 -3.45
C LYS A 474 2.98 -22.54 -2.48
N MET A 475 1.98 -21.97 -1.82
CA MET A 475 1.10 -22.67 -0.88
C MET A 475 0.23 -23.72 -1.57
N ASP A 476 -0.37 -23.41 -2.72
CA ASP A 476 -1.20 -24.32 -3.52
C ASP A 476 -0.41 -25.56 -3.93
N LYS A 477 0.81 -25.37 -4.44
CA LYS A 477 1.72 -26.49 -4.78
C LYS A 477 2.00 -27.37 -3.56
N TRP A 478 2.30 -26.77 -2.42
CA TRP A 478 2.56 -27.49 -1.18
C TRP A 478 1.33 -28.27 -0.71
N LEU A 479 0.12 -27.68 -0.71
CA LEU A 479 -1.13 -28.35 -0.35
C LEU A 479 -1.42 -29.56 -1.25
N TYR A 480 -1.18 -29.41 -2.56
CA TYR A 480 -1.36 -30.50 -3.52
C TYR A 480 -0.39 -31.66 -3.28
N GLU A 481 0.87 -31.37 -2.99
CA GLU A 481 1.88 -32.39 -2.67
C GLU A 481 1.53 -33.15 -1.38
N LYS A 482 1.03 -32.44 -0.35
CA LYS A 482 0.57 -33.06 0.90
C LYS A 482 -0.65 -33.96 0.69
N ALA A 483 -1.62 -33.53 -0.13
CA ALA A 483 -2.80 -34.36 -0.43
C ALA A 483 -2.48 -35.64 -1.19
N LYS A 484 -1.37 -35.69 -1.91
CA LYS A 484 -0.90 -36.91 -2.60
C LYS A 484 -0.11 -37.88 -1.70
N ALA A 485 0.40 -37.38 -0.59
CA ALA A 485 1.23 -38.17 0.33
C ALA A 485 0.39 -38.91 1.39
N VAL A 486 -0.91 -38.64 1.45
CA VAL A 486 -1.92 -39.30 2.27
C VAL A 486 -2.70 -40.30 1.39
#